data_292703324bfbeac1c6b61e74a2577b62
#
_entry.id   292703324bfbeac1c6b61e74a2577b62
#
_cell.length_a   1.000
_cell.length_b   1.000
_cell.length_c   1.000
_cell.angle_alpha   90.00
_cell.angle_beta   90.00
_cell.angle_gamma   90.00
#
_symmetry.space_group_name_H-M   'P 1'
#
loop_
_entity.id
_entity.type
_entity.pdbx_description
1 polymer ?
#
loop_
_entity_poly.entity_id
_entity_poly.type
_entity_poly.pdbx_seq_one_letter_code
_entity_poly.pdbx_strand_id
1 'polypeptide(L)'
;MKIASWNIESRLSRYKMKTKRAQPEDIVRAISFINPDIMFFPEAFSNKLDNKVKESLDELGYILVPVPYNHKDDGRVWGEFKNLHLLMIYKKEFKKDIKVNTIRLADFRNAIELVDKKNNLVVYGVHLDDRSEKVRIEMAKDLKRISSKRKEDILILGDYNAMHKEDWKSKVLRNSLVRKSFLVLGKAIADKDRIIARTLDMALGTALEVLTKDGGFKDIDQKMRSTTTLKMRDHEFLPSFRLTQIDHILYKFNKKSIKRIDFKSYKIYQDLGSDHRAISINLK
;
A
#
# COMPACT_ATOMS: atom_id res chain seq x y z
N MET A 1 -5.98 -12.43 14.85
CA MET A 1 -5.54 -12.45 13.44
C MET A 1 -4.73 -11.17 13.16
N LYS A 2 -3.52 -11.28 12.64
CA LYS A 2 -2.65 -10.14 12.29
C LYS A 2 -2.72 -9.87 10.80
N ILE A 3 -3.08 -8.64 10.44
CA ILE A 3 -3.17 -8.19 9.05
C ILE A 3 -2.12 -7.10 8.81
N ALA A 4 -1.38 -7.19 7.70
CA ALA A 4 -0.29 -6.27 7.38
C ALA A 4 -0.30 -5.83 5.92
N SER A 5 0.36 -4.70 5.65
CA SER A 5 0.67 -4.21 4.31
C SER A 5 2.08 -3.66 4.25
N TRP A 6 2.76 -3.86 3.12
CA TRP A 6 4.10 -3.35 2.91
C TRP A 6 4.43 -3.20 1.42
N ASN A 7 4.66 -1.98 0.96
CA ASN A 7 5.23 -1.74 -0.35
C ASN A 7 6.74 -2.06 -0.31
N ILE A 8 7.17 -3.02 -1.11
CA ILE A 8 8.54 -3.55 -1.14
C ILE A 8 9.30 -3.21 -2.42
N GLU A 9 8.77 -2.34 -3.26
CA GLU A 9 9.40 -1.93 -4.53
C GLU A 9 9.91 -3.12 -5.36
N SER A 10 9.09 -4.15 -5.53
CA SER A 10 9.41 -5.35 -6.33
C SER A 10 10.60 -6.18 -5.86
N ARG A 11 10.98 -6.11 -4.58
CA ARG A 11 12.21 -6.74 -4.05
C ARG A 11 12.11 -8.24 -3.78
N LEU A 12 10.96 -8.86 -3.96
CA LEU A 12 10.85 -10.33 -3.99
C LEU A 12 11.38 -10.92 -5.31
N SER A 13 11.83 -10.08 -6.24
CA SER A 13 12.44 -10.46 -7.51
C SER A 13 13.87 -9.95 -7.58
N ARG A 14 14.78 -10.77 -8.10
CA ARG A 14 16.19 -10.35 -8.35
C ARG A 14 16.35 -9.47 -9.59
N TYR A 15 15.23 -9.02 -10.16
CA TYR A 15 15.25 -8.23 -11.37
C TYR A 15 15.82 -6.82 -11.11
N LYS A 16 16.99 -6.52 -11.71
CA LYS A 16 17.68 -5.21 -11.73
C LYS A 16 17.92 -4.54 -10.36
N MET A 17 18.39 -5.28 -9.38
CA MET A 17 18.83 -4.67 -8.13
C MET A 17 20.19 -3.99 -8.31
N LYS A 18 20.19 -2.70 -8.65
CA LYS A 18 21.41 -1.85 -8.74
C LYS A 18 21.81 -1.20 -7.41
N THR A 19 21.11 -1.46 -6.32
CA THR A 19 21.33 -0.75 -5.05
C THR A 19 21.61 -1.73 -3.90
N LYS A 20 22.33 -1.28 -2.87
CA LYS A 20 22.59 -1.98 -1.58
C LYS A 20 21.33 -2.17 -0.72
N ARG A 21 20.15 -2.32 -1.32
CA ARG A 21 18.88 -2.47 -0.64
C ARG A 21 18.63 -3.93 -0.26
N ALA A 22 17.61 -4.19 0.55
CA ALA A 22 17.26 -5.52 1.02
C ALA A 22 17.11 -6.53 -0.13
N GLN A 23 17.70 -7.71 0.05
CA GLN A 23 17.59 -8.82 -0.87
C GLN A 23 16.25 -9.55 -0.67
N PRO A 24 15.78 -10.39 -1.62
CA PRO A 24 14.56 -11.17 -1.46
C PRO A 24 14.52 -11.96 -0.15
N GLU A 25 15.66 -12.49 0.27
CA GLU A 25 15.79 -13.24 1.51
C GLU A 25 15.59 -12.36 2.76
N ASP A 26 15.99 -11.08 2.70
CA ASP A 26 15.72 -10.12 3.78
C ASP A 26 14.22 -9.83 3.92
N ILE A 27 13.51 -9.76 2.78
CA ILE A 27 12.07 -9.58 2.78
C ILE A 27 11.38 -10.81 3.39
N VAL A 28 11.81 -12.02 3.04
CA VAL A 28 11.28 -13.26 3.65
C VAL A 28 11.53 -13.28 5.15
N ARG A 29 12.73 -12.90 5.61
CA ARG A 29 13.05 -12.77 7.04
C ARG A 29 12.16 -11.75 7.74
N ALA A 30 11.90 -10.60 7.08
CA ALA A 30 11.00 -9.58 7.62
C ALA A 30 9.55 -10.09 7.72
N ILE A 31 9.07 -10.85 6.73
CA ILE A 31 7.75 -11.50 6.77
C ILE A 31 7.68 -12.46 7.96
N SER A 32 8.70 -13.31 8.14
CA SER A 32 8.80 -14.23 9.29
C SER A 32 8.79 -13.46 10.62
N PHE A 33 9.51 -12.35 10.71
CA PHE A 33 9.55 -11.50 11.91
C PHE A 33 8.20 -10.83 12.20
N ILE A 34 7.54 -10.29 11.17
CA ILE A 34 6.20 -9.68 11.30
C ILE A 34 5.18 -10.76 11.66
N ASN A 35 5.33 -11.95 11.08
CA ASN A 35 4.47 -13.12 11.22
C ASN A 35 2.97 -12.77 11.06
N PRO A 36 2.56 -12.20 9.89
CA PRO A 36 1.18 -11.84 9.63
C PRO A 36 0.36 -13.08 9.28
N ASP A 37 -0.94 -13.06 9.59
CA ASP A 37 -1.88 -14.07 9.08
C ASP A 37 -2.30 -13.77 7.64
N ILE A 38 -2.43 -12.49 7.32
CA ILE A 38 -2.68 -11.96 5.97
C ILE A 38 -1.75 -10.78 5.74
N MET A 39 -1.08 -10.72 4.58
CA MET A 39 -0.24 -9.59 4.20
C MET A 39 -0.41 -9.23 2.73
N PHE A 40 -0.47 -7.94 2.46
CA PHE A 40 -0.58 -7.37 1.14
C PHE A 40 0.69 -6.61 0.76
N PHE A 41 1.12 -6.81 -0.49
CA PHE A 41 2.26 -6.12 -1.10
C PHE A 41 1.82 -5.38 -2.35
N PRO A 42 1.75 -4.04 -2.32
CA PRO A 42 1.36 -3.22 -3.48
C PRO A 42 2.26 -3.40 -4.70
N GLU A 43 3.57 -3.48 -4.48
CA GLU A 43 4.58 -3.66 -5.52
C GLU A 43 5.42 -4.89 -5.20
N ALA A 44 4.89 -6.07 -5.49
CA ALA A 44 5.51 -7.31 -5.07
C ALA A 44 6.65 -7.76 -5.98
N PHE A 45 6.38 -7.94 -7.28
CA PHE A 45 7.35 -8.46 -8.24
C PHE A 45 6.86 -8.28 -9.68
N SER A 46 7.81 -8.32 -10.60
CA SER A 46 7.54 -8.67 -11.98
C SER A 46 7.25 -10.19 -12.07
N ASN A 47 6.80 -10.69 -13.21
CA ASN A 47 6.47 -12.11 -13.44
C ASN A 47 7.58 -13.14 -13.13
N LYS A 48 8.70 -12.71 -12.56
CA LYS A 48 9.88 -13.52 -12.21
C LYS A 48 10.12 -13.61 -10.70
N LEU A 49 9.09 -13.96 -9.92
CA LEU A 49 9.29 -14.28 -8.51
C LEU A 49 10.33 -15.41 -8.40
N ASP A 50 11.38 -15.18 -7.62
CA ASP A 50 12.42 -16.16 -7.35
C ASP A 50 11.81 -17.43 -6.74
N ASN A 51 12.16 -18.60 -7.28
CA ASN A 51 11.61 -19.88 -6.79
C ASN A 51 12.00 -20.13 -5.33
N LYS A 52 13.21 -19.74 -4.92
CA LYS A 52 13.64 -19.84 -3.52
C LYS A 52 12.72 -19.04 -2.57
N VAL A 53 12.29 -17.84 -3.00
CA VAL A 53 11.33 -17.05 -2.23
C VAL A 53 9.99 -17.75 -2.13
N LYS A 54 9.51 -18.36 -3.22
CA LYS A 54 8.24 -19.14 -3.20
C LYS A 54 8.34 -20.32 -2.23
N GLU A 55 9.43 -21.08 -2.32
CA GLU A 55 9.72 -22.20 -1.44
C GLU A 55 9.78 -21.75 0.03
N SER A 56 10.56 -20.70 0.33
CA SER A 56 10.66 -20.18 1.69
C SER A 56 9.33 -19.68 2.26
N LEU A 57 8.48 -19.03 1.44
CA LEU A 57 7.15 -18.62 1.88
C LEU A 57 6.21 -19.80 2.05
N ASP A 58 6.35 -20.83 1.23
CA ASP A 58 5.60 -22.08 1.38
C ASP A 58 5.98 -22.84 2.67
N GLU A 59 7.28 -22.90 2.97
CA GLU A 59 7.82 -23.47 4.22
C GLU A 59 7.35 -22.70 5.45
N LEU A 60 7.25 -21.37 5.36
CA LEU A 60 6.66 -20.51 6.40
C LEU A 60 5.13 -20.66 6.51
N GLY A 61 4.53 -21.53 5.71
CA GLY A 61 3.11 -21.85 5.75
C GLY A 61 2.21 -20.84 5.03
N TYR A 62 2.72 -20.07 4.06
CA TYR A 62 1.92 -19.11 3.32
C TYR A 62 1.45 -19.63 1.97
N ILE A 63 0.25 -19.20 1.58
CA ILE A 63 -0.28 -19.27 0.22
C ILE A 63 -0.06 -17.91 -0.44
N LEU A 64 0.45 -17.93 -1.68
CA LEU A 64 0.71 -16.76 -2.48
C LEU A 64 -0.39 -16.56 -3.52
N VAL A 65 -0.93 -15.36 -3.59
CA VAL A 65 -1.93 -14.96 -4.59
C VAL A 65 -1.44 -13.72 -5.35
N PRO A 66 -0.71 -13.92 -6.45
CA PRO A 66 -0.30 -12.84 -7.33
C PRO A 66 -1.48 -12.40 -8.21
N VAL A 67 -1.64 -11.08 -8.36
CA VAL A 67 -2.61 -10.47 -9.25
C VAL A 67 -1.90 -9.47 -10.13
N PRO A 68 -2.10 -9.49 -11.47
CA PRO A 68 -1.54 -8.48 -12.34
C PRO A 68 -1.92 -7.08 -11.87
N TYR A 69 -0.97 -6.15 -11.91
CA TYR A 69 -1.20 -4.76 -11.48
C TYR A 69 -2.27 -4.06 -12.34
N ASN A 70 -2.24 -4.33 -13.65
CA ASN A 70 -3.22 -3.83 -14.59
C ASN A 70 -4.09 -4.96 -15.12
N HIS A 71 -5.37 -4.69 -15.39
CA HIS A 71 -6.29 -5.66 -15.98
C HIS A 71 -6.35 -5.62 -17.52
N LYS A 72 -5.70 -4.61 -18.14
CA LYS A 72 -5.49 -4.55 -19.60
C LYS A 72 -4.04 -4.20 -19.89
N ASP A 73 -3.48 -4.84 -20.88
CA ASP A 73 -2.24 -4.39 -21.52
C ASP A 73 -2.65 -3.41 -22.65
N ASP A 74 -2.75 -2.13 -22.31
CA ASP A 74 -3.15 -1.08 -23.25
C ASP A 74 -1.96 -0.39 -23.93
N GLY A 75 -0.75 -0.98 -23.77
CA GLY A 75 0.49 -0.42 -24.33
C GLY A 75 1.03 0.81 -23.58
N ARG A 76 0.27 1.37 -22.62
CA ARG A 76 0.69 2.53 -21.81
C ARG A 76 1.56 2.14 -20.63
N VAL A 77 1.62 0.85 -20.32
CA VAL A 77 2.49 0.33 -19.27
C VAL A 77 3.91 0.20 -19.84
N TRP A 78 4.76 1.13 -19.47
CA TRP A 78 6.11 1.27 -20.01
C TRP A 78 7.04 0.17 -19.50
N GLY A 79 7.65 -0.59 -20.41
CA GLY A 79 8.80 -1.45 -20.16
C GLY A 79 8.66 -2.43 -18.99
N GLU A 80 9.38 -2.17 -17.92
CA GLU A 80 9.50 -3.06 -16.75
C GLU A 80 8.22 -3.21 -15.92
N PHE A 81 7.33 -2.22 -15.97
CA PHE A 81 6.06 -2.21 -15.20
C PHE A 81 4.97 -3.11 -15.78
N LYS A 82 5.11 -3.60 -17.02
CA LYS A 82 4.18 -4.57 -17.61
C LYS A 82 4.01 -5.83 -16.75
N ASN A 83 5.00 -6.14 -15.96
CA ASN A 83 5.08 -7.37 -15.18
C ASN A 83 4.94 -7.13 -13.68
N LEU A 84 4.56 -5.92 -13.27
CA LEU A 84 4.33 -5.63 -11.87
C LEU A 84 3.07 -6.34 -11.38
N HIS A 85 3.14 -6.94 -10.20
CA HIS A 85 2.03 -7.63 -9.57
C HIS A 85 1.70 -7.01 -8.22
N LEU A 86 0.45 -7.11 -7.86
CA LEU A 86 -0.01 -7.08 -6.48
C LEU A 86 0.12 -8.49 -5.92
N LEU A 87 0.60 -8.62 -4.71
CA LEU A 87 0.67 -9.93 -4.05
C LEU A 87 -0.07 -9.88 -2.73
N MET A 88 -0.91 -10.86 -2.48
CA MET A 88 -1.43 -11.16 -1.16
C MET A 88 -0.90 -12.51 -0.72
N ILE A 89 -0.43 -12.59 0.51
CA ILE A 89 -0.11 -13.86 1.15
C ILE A 89 -1.02 -14.06 2.34
N TYR A 90 -1.38 -15.30 2.62
CA TYR A 90 -2.11 -15.68 3.82
C TYR A 90 -1.72 -17.08 4.29
N LYS A 91 -1.85 -17.36 5.59
CA LYS A 91 -1.46 -18.64 6.16
C LYS A 91 -2.33 -19.78 5.64
N LYS A 92 -1.73 -20.94 5.36
CA LYS A 92 -2.38 -22.16 4.81
C LYS A 92 -3.57 -22.61 5.65
N GLU A 93 -3.54 -22.38 6.98
CA GLU A 93 -4.64 -22.76 7.89
C GLU A 93 -5.96 -22.05 7.57
N PHE A 94 -5.93 -20.88 6.93
CA PHE A 94 -7.15 -20.17 6.51
C PHE A 94 -7.68 -20.56 5.14
N LYS A 95 -7.02 -21.47 4.41
CA LYS A 95 -7.34 -21.83 3.02
C LYS A 95 -8.81 -22.17 2.80
N LYS A 96 -9.44 -22.87 3.74
CA LYS A 96 -10.85 -23.30 3.62
C LYS A 96 -11.85 -22.16 3.73
N ASP A 97 -11.49 -21.11 4.46
CA ASP A 97 -12.37 -20.00 4.82
C ASP A 97 -12.16 -18.79 3.92
N ILE A 98 -11.01 -18.72 3.23
CA ILE A 98 -10.61 -17.59 2.40
C ILE A 98 -10.94 -17.82 0.92
N LYS A 99 -11.58 -16.82 0.31
CA LYS A 99 -11.71 -16.69 -1.14
C LYS A 99 -11.01 -15.39 -1.58
N VAL A 100 -10.19 -15.48 -2.63
CA VAL A 100 -9.52 -14.31 -3.20
C VAL A 100 -10.06 -14.03 -4.60
N ASN A 101 -10.37 -12.77 -4.88
CA ASN A 101 -10.84 -12.27 -6.16
C ASN A 101 -9.98 -11.10 -6.63
N THR A 102 -9.91 -10.92 -7.95
CA THR A 102 -9.38 -9.71 -8.57
C THR A 102 -10.50 -8.71 -8.77
N ILE A 103 -10.31 -7.48 -8.31
CA ILE A 103 -11.25 -6.37 -8.46
C ILE A 103 -10.69 -5.37 -9.48
N ARG A 104 -11.49 -5.01 -10.46
CA ARG A 104 -11.14 -3.99 -11.44
C ARG A 104 -11.49 -2.61 -10.92
N LEU A 105 -10.53 -1.71 -10.97
CA LEU A 105 -10.67 -0.30 -10.63
C LEU A 105 -10.48 0.57 -11.88
N ALA A 106 -10.70 1.87 -11.74
CA ALA A 106 -10.44 2.85 -12.77
C ALA A 106 -9.00 2.80 -13.29
N ASP A 107 -8.77 3.33 -14.47
CA ASP A 107 -7.48 3.43 -15.17
C ASP A 107 -6.75 2.08 -15.30
N PHE A 108 -7.50 1.03 -15.60
CA PHE A 108 -7.00 -0.34 -15.82
C PHE A 108 -6.29 -0.98 -14.61
N ARG A 109 -6.42 -0.41 -13.43
CA ARG A 109 -5.82 -0.93 -12.20
C ARG A 109 -6.63 -2.09 -11.62
N ASN A 110 -5.92 -2.99 -10.96
CA ASN A 110 -6.51 -4.05 -10.16
C ASN A 110 -6.34 -3.77 -8.67
N ALA A 111 -7.22 -4.36 -7.88
CA ALA A 111 -7.07 -4.56 -6.44
C ALA A 111 -7.31 -6.03 -6.12
N ILE A 112 -6.86 -6.47 -4.95
CA ILE A 112 -7.14 -7.82 -4.44
C ILE A 112 -8.26 -7.72 -3.43
N GLU A 113 -9.30 -8.55 -3.58
CA GLU A 113 -10.32 -8.75 -2.57
C GLU A 113 -10.12 -10.13 -1.94
N LEU A 114 -9.94 -10.17 -0.63
CA LEU A 114 -9.93 -11.39 0.16
C LEU A 114 -11.18 -11.42 1.02
N VAL A 115 -11.97 -12.47 0.90
CA VAL A 115 -13.18 -12.70 1.70
C VAL A 115 -12.90 -13.82 2.68
N ASP A 116 -12.90 -13.50 3.96
CA ASP A 116 -12.81 -14.47 5.07
C ASP A 116 -14.23 -14.73 5.59
N LYS A 117 -14.78 -15.86 5.18
CA LYS A 117 -16.15 -16.27 5.53
C LYS A 117 -16.31 -16.55 7.03
N LYS A 118 -15.30 -17.18 7.64
CA LYS A 118 -15.32 -17.53 9.06
C LYS A 118 -15.38 -16.31 9.96
N ASN A 119 -14.64 -15.28 9.61
CA ASN A 119 -14.57 -14.06 10.39
C ASN A 119 -15.53 -12.97 9.90
N ASN A 120 -16.35 -13.22 8.87
CA ASN A 120 -17.24 -12.24 8.26
C ASN A 120 -16.50 -10.95 7.92
N LEU A 121 -15.35 -11.08 7.25
CA LEU A 121 -14.42 -9.99 6.95
C LEU A 121 -14.08 -9.95 5.47
N VAL A 122 -14.04 -8.76 4.90
CA VAL A 122 -13.48 -8.51 3.57
C VAL A 122 -12.26 -7.61 3.69
N VAL A 123 -11.18 -8.03 3.08
CA VAL A 123 -9.91 -7.29 3.04
C VAL A 123 -9.61 -6.90 1.59
N TYR A 124 -9.53 -5.61 1.31
CA TYR A 124 -9.08 -5.08 0.03
C TYR A 124 -7.61 -4.68 0.11
N GLY A 125 -6.78 -5.26 -0.76
CA GLY A 125 -5.40 -4.82 -0.97
C GLY A 125 -5.35 -3.88 -2.18
N VAL A 126 -4.87 -2.63 -1.98
CA VAL A 126 -4.90 -1.59 -2.99
C VAL A 126 -3.54 -0.93 -3.19
N HIS A 127 -3.27 -0.55 -4.44
CA HIS A 127 -2.21 0.38 -4.79
C HIS A 127 -2.80 1.44 -5.71
N LEU A 128 -3.12 2.60 -5.15
CA LEU A 128 -3.71 3.69 -5.92
C LEU A 128 -2.65 4.36 -6.81
N ASP A 129 -3.12 5.05 -7.84
CA ASP A 129 -2.23 5.64 -8.83
C ASP A 129 -1.22 6.62 -8.23
N ASP A 130 0.05 6.48 -8.60
CA ASP A 130 1.16 7.27 -8.09
C ASP A 130 1.33 8.62 -8.81
N ARG A 131 0.60 8.85 -9.91
CA ARG A 131 0.85 9.97 -10.83
C ARG A 131 -0.24 11.03 -10.81
N SER A 132 -1.50 10.64 -10.56
CA SER A 132 -2.64 11.52 -10.74
C SER A 132 -3.66 11.40 -9.62
N GLU A 133 -3.92 12.52 -8.92
CA GLU A 133 -5.00 12.59 -7.94
C GLU A 133 -6.37 12.33 -8.58
N LYS A 134 -6.58 12.78 -9.82
CA LYS A 134 -7.82 12.51 -10.55
C LYS A 134 -8.07 11.02 -10.69
N VAL A 135 -7.04 10.25 -11.09
CA VAL A 135 -7.13 8.79 -11.20
C VAL A 135 -7.35 8.15 -9.83
N ARG A 136 -6.62 8.58 -8.80
CA ARG A 136 -6.83 8.11 -7.42
C ARG A 136 -8.26 8.30 -6.94
N ILE A 137 -8.86 9.45 -7.25
CA ILE A 137 -10.26 9.75 -6.91
C ILE A 137 -11.21 8.75 -7.58
N GLU A 138 -11.04 8.47 -8.85
CA GLU A 138 -11.90 7.50 -9.55
C GLU A 138 -11.72 6.08 -8.99
N MET A 139 -10.47 5.66 -8.71
CA MET A 139 -10.21 4.38 -8.04
C MET A 139 -10.86 4.32 -6.65
N ALA A 140 -10.80 5.40 -5.88
CA ALA A 140 -11.45 5.49 -4.57
C ALA A 140 -12.99 5.44 -4.67
N LYS A 141 -13.59 6.06 -5.68
CA LYS A 141 -15.03 5.95 -5.97
C LYS A 141 -15.43 4.51 -6.30
N ASP A 142 -14.63 3.79 -7.09
CA ASP A 142 -14.88 2.38 -7.37
C ASP A 142 -14.81 1.53 -6.12
N LEU A 143 -13.78 1.71 -5.28
CA LEU A 143 -13.68 1.02 -3.99
C LEU A 143 -14.87 1.31 -3.08
N LYS A 144 -15.30 2.58 -2.99
CA LYS A 144 -16.50 2.98 -2.26
C LYS A 144 -17.74 2.25 -2.78
N ARG A 145 -17.94 2.25 -4.10
CA ARG A 145 -19.09 1.61 -4.76
C ARG A 145 -19.11 0.09 -4.55
N ILE A 146 -17.94 -0.56 -4.64
CA ILE A 146 -17.81 -2.01 -4.46
C ILE A 146 -18.04 -2.38 -2.99
N SER A 147 -17.37 -1.68 -2.08
CA SER A 147 -17.46 -1.93 -0.64
C SER A 147 -18.85 -1.62 -0.06
N SER A 148 -19.61 -0.67 -0.64
CA SER A 148 -20.97 -0.36 -0.19
C SER A 148 -21.96 -1.50 -0.38
N LYS A 149 -21.66 -2.46 -1.26
CA LYS A 149 -22.48 -3.67 -1.50
C LYS A 149 -22.19 -4.79 -0.50
N ARG A 150 -21.20 -4.61 0.36
CA ARG A 150 -20.78 -5.61 1.34
C ARG A 150 -21.49 -5.39 2.67
N LYS A 151 -21.85 -6.51 3.33
CA LYS A 151 -22.44 -6.53 4.67
C LYS A 151 -21.44 -6.91 5.74
N GLU A 152 -20.31 -7.45 5.31
CA GLU A 152 -19.20 -7.88 6.14
C GLU A 152 -18.47 -6.66 6.74
N ASP A 153 -17.67 -6.91 7.75
CA ASP A 153 -16.65 -5.94 8.20
C ASP A 153 -15.59 -5.76 7.13
N ILE A 154 -15.11 -4.55 6.90
CA ILE A 154 -14.23 -4.23 5.79
C ILE A 154 -12.95 -3.60 6.27
N LEU A 155 -11.82 -4.10 5.74
CA LEU A 155 -10.52 -3.42 5.77
C LEU A 155 -10.10 -3.09 4.34
N ILE A 156 -9.53 -1.90 4.15
CA ILE A 156 -8.81 -1.54 2.92
C ILE A 156 -7.40 -1.17 3.32
N LEU A 157 -6.40 -1.85 2.78
CA LEU A 157 -5.00 -1.62 3.15
C LEU A 157 -4.10 -1.56 1.91
N GLY A 158 -3.03 -0.79 2.02
CA GLY A 158 -2.07 -0.65 0.94
C GLY A 158 -1.45 0.73 0.83
N ASP A 159 -0.84 0.97 -0.31
CA ASP A 159 -0.30 2.27 -0.70
C ASP A 159 -1.37 3.09 -1.43
N TYR A 160 -1.79 4.15 -0.80
CA TYR A 160 -2.81 5.05 -1.34
C TYR A 160 -2.23 6.18 -2.18
N ASN A 161 -0.91 6.37 -2.12
CA ASN A 161 -0.25 7.51 -2.75
C ASN A 161 -0.97 8.84 -2.42
N ALA A 162 -1.56 8.94 -1.23
CA ALA A 162 -2.35 10.08 -0.79
C ALA A 162 -2.16 10.32 0.72
N MET A 163 -2.06 11.57 1.12
CA MET A 163 -1.95 12.00 2.51
C MET A 163 -3.32 12.40 3.05
N HIS A 164 -3.53 12.24 4.36
CA HIS A 164 -4.68 12.87 5.00
C HIS A 164 -4.62 14.40 4.88
N LYS A 165 -5.72 15.04 4.53
CA LYS A 165 -5.80 16.51 4.50
C LYS A 165 -5.55 17.17 5.85
N GLU A 166 -5.83 16.45 6.93
CA GLU A 166 -5.59 16.93 8.29
C GLU A 166 -4.13 16.83 8.74
N ASP A 167 -3.29 16.05 8.03
CA ASP A 167 -1.86 16.03 8.27
C ASP A 167 -1.27 17.46 8.06
N TRP A 168 -0.52 17.94 9.05
CA TRP A 168 0.09 19.26 8.98
C TRP A 168 1.00 19.44 7.76
N LYS A 169 1.70 18.37 7.34
CA LYS A 169 2.54 18.38 6.14
C LYS A 169 1.71 18.57 4.88
N SER A 170 0.57 17.87 4.80
CA SER A 170 -0.38 18.08 3.72
C SER A 170 -0.92 19.51 3.72
N LYS A 171 -1.24 20.08 4.88
CA LYS A 171 -1.69 21.47 5.00
C LYS A 171 -0.63 22.46 4.48
N VAL A 172 0.63 22.27 4.85
CA VAL A 172 1.75 23.11 4.37
C VAL A 172 1.92 22.97 2.85
N LEU A 173 1.95 21.74 2.32
CA LEU A 173 2.15 21.49 0.88
C LEU A 173 0.98 21.96 0.01
N ARG A 174 -0.22 22.11 0.57
CA ARG A 174 -1.40 22.65 -0.14
C ARG A 174 -1.42 24.19 -0.14
N ASN A 175 -0.63 24.83 0.70
CA ASN A 175 -0.52 26.30 0.69
C ASN A 175 -0.01 26.76 -0.69
N SER A 176 -0.71 27.72 -1.31
CA SER A 176 -0.44 28.14 -2.69
C SER A 176 0.95 28.73 -2.89
N LEU A 177 1.48 29.46 -1.90
CA LEU A 177 2.82 30.04 -1.94
C LEU A 177 3.88 28.94 -1.84
N VAL A 178 3.73 28.03 -0.86
CA VAL A 178 4.63 26.90 -0.68
C VAL A 178 4.63 26.02 -1.92
N ARG A 179 3.45 25.69 -2.47
CA ARG A 179 3.32 24.91 -3.70
C ARG A 179 4.04 25.54 -4.89
N LYS A 180 3.86 26.84 -5.11
CA LYS A 180 4.56 27.60 -6.17
C LYS A 180 6.08 27.55 -5.98
N SER A 181 6.56 27.78 -4.76
CA SER A 181 8.00 27.77 -4.44
C SER A 181 8.61 26.38 -4.69
N PHE A 182 7.94 25.30 -4.29
CA PHE A 182 8.40 23.94 -4.56
C PHE A 182 8.43 23.61 -6.06
N LEU A 183 7.45 24.07 -6.84
CA LEU A 183 7.42 23.86 -8.30
C LEU A 183 8.54 24.62 -9.01
N VAL A 184 8.84 25.87 -8.57
CA VAL A 184 9.97 26.64 -9.10
C VAL A 184 11.30 25.97 -8.75
N LEU A 185 11.46 25.54 -7.50
CA LEU A 185 12.66 24.84 -7.05
C LEU A 185 12.84 23.50 -7.81
N GLY A 186 11.76 22.76 -8.06
CA GLY A 186 11.78 21.52 -8.81
C GLY A 186 12.26 21.72 -10.23
N LYS A 187 11.83 22.79 -10.91
CA LYS A 187 12.31 23.14 -12.25
C LYS A 187 13.79 23.53 -12.28
N ALA A 188 14.29 24.14 -11.22
CA ALA A 188 15.70 24.53 -11.10
C ALA A 188 16.64 23.34 -10.84
N ILE A 189 16.11 22.24 -10.31
CA ILE A 189 16.87 21.03 -9.98
C ILE A 189 16.48 19.95 -11.01
N ALA A 190 17.26 19.83 -12.09
CA ALA A 190 17.02 18.89 -13.17
C ALA A 190 16.57 17.50 -12.67
N ASP A 191 15.59 16.90 -13.34
CA ASP A 191 14.98 15.57 -13.08
C ASP A 191 14.16 15.40 -11.77
N LYS A 192 14.01 16.41 -10.92
CA LYS A 192 13.20 16.30 -9.70
C LYS A 192 11.79 16.83 -9.80
N ASP A 193 11.43 17.46 -10.90
CA ASP A 193 10.08 18.00 -11.16
C ASP A 193 9.00 16.97 -10.91
N ARG A 194 9.21 15.74 -11.39
CA ARG A 194 8.22 14.66 -11.27
C ARG A 194 8.01 14.24 -9.82
N ILE A 195 9.09 14.14 -9.04
CA ILE A 195 8.99 13.74 -7.61
C ILE A 195 8.25 14.81 -6.81
N ILE A 196 8.62 16.07 -7.04
CA ILE A 196 7.97 17.21 -6.38
C ILE A 196 6.50 17.30 -6.78
N ALA A 197 6.20 17.22 -8.08
CA ALA A 197 4.82 17.25 -8.57
C ALA A 197 3.98 16.12 -7.96
N ARG A 198 4.50 14.89 -7.89
CA ARG A 198 3.85 13.76 -7.23
C ARG A 198 3.59 14.01 -5.75
N THR A 199 4.60 14.51 -5.02
CA THR A 199 4.45 14.80 -3.59
C THR A 199 3.37 15.86 -3.34
N LEU A 200 3.32 16.91 -4.17
CA LEU A 200 2.30 17.93 -4.10
C LEU A 200 0.91 17.40 -4.46
N ASP A 201 0.84 16.46 -5.39
CA ASP A 201 -0.40 15.83 -5.81
C ASP A 201 -0.94 14.86 -4.74
N MET A 202 -0.06 14.10 -4.09
CA MET A 202 -0.40 13.25 -2.94
C MET A 202 -0.94 14.05 -1.75
N ALA A 203 -0.46 15.29 -1.56
CA ALA A 203 -0.91 16.18 -0.49
C ALA A 203 -2.35 16.69 -0.68
N LEU A 204 -2.96 16.54 -1.86
CA LEU A 204 -4.36 16.92 -2.07
C LEU A 204 -5.30 16.06 -1.21
N GLY A 205 -5.03 14.76 -1.10
CA GLY A 205 -5.71 13.84 -0.19
C GLY A 205 -7.20 13.64 -0.47
N THR A 206 -7.69 14.03 -1.65
CA THR A 206 -9.12 13.96 -1.99
C THR A 206 -9.57 12.52 -2.16
N ALA A 207 -8.70 11.65 -2.69
CA ALA A 207 -8.99 10.22 -2.81
C ALA A 207 -9.27 9.57 -1.45
N LEU A 208 -8.50 9.93 -0.41
CA LEU A 208 -8.76 9.47 0.96
C LEU A 208 -10.07 10.01 1.52
N GLU A 209 -10.44 11.26 1.20
CA GLU A 209 -11.74 11.81 1.63
C GLU A 209 -12.92 11.07 1.02
N VAL A 210 -12.83 10.65 -0.25
CA VAL A 210 -13.87 9.83 -0.89
C VAL A 210 -14.13 8.55 -0.10
N LEU A 211 -13.10 7.93 0.46
CA LEU A 211 -13.25 6.73 1.29
C LEU A 211 -13.66 7.06 2.73
N THR A 212 -13.02 8.05 3.35
CA THR A 212 -13.24 8.34 4.77
C THR A 212 -14.53 9.11 5.02
N LYS A 213 -14.72 10.26 4.38
CA LYS A 213 -15.91 11.10 4.58
C LYS A 213 -17.14 10.51 3.89
N ASP A 214 -17.02 10.25 2.57
CA ASP A 214 -18.15 9.81 1.79
C ASP A 214 -18.41 8.30 1.87
N GLY A 215 -17.36 7.51 2.09
CA GLY A 215 -17.42 6.05 2.20
C GLY A 215 -17.68 5.54 3.61
N GLY A 216 -17.49 6.41 4.63
CA GLY A 216 -17.66 6.08 6.04
C GLY A 216 -16.54 5.20 6.62
N PHE A 217 -15.41 5.10 5.94
CA PHE A 217 -14.22 4.44 6.47
C PHE A 217 -13.50 5.33 7.48
N LYS A 218 -12.80 4.69 8.41
CA LYS A 218 -11.91 5.36 9.37
C LYS A 218 -10.51 4.81 9.23
N ASP A 219 -9.48 5.66 9.37
CA ASP A 219 -8.10 5.21 9.42
C ASP A 219 -7.77 4.63 10.80
N ILE A 220 -7.02 3.54 10.82
CA ILE A 220 -6.48 2.95 12.04
C ILE A 220 -5.50 3.91 12.71
N ASP A 221 -4.63 4.56 11.93
CA ASP A 221 -3.64 5.50 12.45
C ASP A 221 -4.14 6.95 12.50
N GLN A 222 -4.91 7.25 13.51
CA GLN A 222 -5.38 8.63 13.75
C GLN A 222 -4.26 9.62 14.07
N LYS A 223 -3.04 9.14 14.39
CA LYS A 223 -1.86 9.98 14.67
C LYS A 223 -1.09 10.37 13.41
N MET A 224 -1.48 9.87 12.25
CA MET A 224 -0.88 10.20 10.94
C MET A 224 0.65 10.05 10.93
N ARG A 225 1.14 8.93 11.46
CA ARG A 225 2.57 8.64 11.54
C ARG A 225 3.14 8.30 10.16
N SER A 226 4.33 8.82 9.86
CA SER A 226 4.97 8.58 8.56
C SER A 226 5.21 7.10 8.29
N THR A 227 4.79 6.64 7.11
CA THR A 227 5.03 5.29 6.59
C THR A 227 6.13 5.25 5.54
N THR A 228 6.57 6.41 5.03
CA THR A 228 7.65 6.49 4.04
C THR A 228 8.89 7.16 4.60
N THR A 229 10.04 6.76 4.06
CA THR A 229 11.33 7.41 4.29
C THR A 229 11.89 7.88 2.96
N LEU A 230 12.17 9.18 2.81
CA LEU A 230 12.97 9.66 1.70
C LEU A 230 14.43 9.28 1.97
N LYS A 231 14.90 8.20 1.39
CA LYS A 231 16.35 8.02 1.22
C LYS A 231 16.71 8.75 -0.07
N MET A 232 17.44 9.88 0.06
CA MET A 232 18.08 10.48 -1.11
C MET A 232 19.04 9.42 -1.67
N ARG A 233 18.80 8.99 -2.89
CA ARG A 233 19.28 7.75 -3.50
C ARG A 233 20.80 7.53 -3.49
N ASP A 234 21.62 8.57 -3.31
CA ASP A 234 23.05 8.48 -3.52
C ASP A 234 23.90 9.27 -2.50
N HIS A 235 23.35 9.77 -1.40
CA HIS A 235 24.12 10.48 -0.39
C HIS A 235 23.95 9.85 0.98
N GLU A 236 24.97 9.09 1.40
CA GLU A 236 25.05 8.42 2.70
C GLU A 236 25.05 9.41 3.91
N PHE A 237 25.17 10.72 3.65
CA PHE A 237 25.33 11.77 4.66
C PHE A 237 24.09 12.59 4.99
N LEU A 238 22.96 12.38 4.30
CA LEU A 238 21.74 13.14 4.60
C LEU A 238 20.77 12.33 5.46
N PRO A 239 20.24 12.91 6.54
CA PRO A 239 19.28 12.23 7.39
C PRO A 239 18.06 11.79 6.57
N SER A 240 17.60 10.56 6.78
CA SER A 240 16.38 10.05 6.18
C SER A 240 15.20 10.88 6.70
N PHE A 241 14.68 11.78 5.88
CA PHE A 241 13.48 12.52 6.24
C PHE A 241 12.27 11.60 6.27
N ARG A 242 11.60 11.52 7.41
CA ARG A 242 10.30 10.87 7.56
C ARG A 242 9.26 11.78 6.90
N LEU A 243 8.85 11.45 5.66
CA LEU A 243 8.08 12.41 4.90
C LEU A 243 6.58 12.33 5.14
N THR A 244 5.97 11.20 4.87
CA THR A 244 4.51 11.18 4.71
C THR A 244 3.91 9.86 5.14
N GLN A 245 2.65 9.91 5.56
CA GLN A 245 1.81 8.72 5.64
C GLN A 245 1.07 8.58 4.31
N ILE A 246 1.41 7.58 3.52
CA ILE A 246 0.70 7.22 2.28
C ILE A 246 0.26 5.77 2.25
N ASP A 247 0.78 4.94 3.15
CA ASP A 247 0.29 3.60 3.42
C ASP A 247 -0.74 3.66 4.55
N HIS A 248 -1.93 3.14 4.32
CA HIS A 248 -3.05 3.22 5.24
C HIS A 248 -3.71 1.86 5.47
N ILE A 249 -4.33 1.71 6.63
CA ILE A 249 -5.31 0.66 6.91
C ILE A 249 -6.62 1.37 7.27
N LEU A 250 -7.55 1.39 6.34
CA LEU A 250 -8.89 1.91 6.56
C LEU A 250 -9.83 0.80 6.99
N TYR A 251 -10.76 1.09 7.90
CA TYR A 251 -11.75 0.13 8.35
C TYR A 251 -13.18 0.68 8.31
N LYS A 252 -14.12 -0.22 8.06
CA LYS A 252 -15.56 0.03 8.19
C LYS A 252 -16.18 -1.20 8.84
N PHE A 253 -16.31 -1.13 10.16
CA PHE A 253 -16.86 -2.19 11.01
C PHE A 253 -18.16 -1.70 11.62
N ASN A 254 -19.12 -2.60 11.83
CA ASN A 254 -20.33 -2.26 12.56
C ASN A 254 -20.03 -2.04 14.06
N LYS A 255 -20.99 -1.43 14.80
CA LYS A 255 -20.81 -1.10 16.22
C LYS A 255 -20.48 -2.30 17.11
N LYS A 256 -20.96 -3.51 16.75
CA LYS A 256 -20.71 -4.73 17.53
C LYS A 256 -19.33 -5.32 17.23
N SER A 257 -18.93 -5.32 15.98
CA SER A 257 -17.66 -5.94 15.53
C SER A 257 -16.45 -5.05 15.71
N ILE A 258 -16.59 -3.73 15.88
CA ILE A 258 -15.45 -2.82 16.07
C ILE A 258 -14.56 -3.21 17.26
N LYS A 259 -15.12 -3.88 18.27
CA LYS A 259 -14.40 -4.42 19.43
C LYS A 259 -13.33 -5.45 19.05
N ARG A 260 -13.41 -6.02 17.84
CA ARG A 260 -12.42 -6.95 17.31
C ARG A 260 -11.12 -6.26 16.92
N ILE A 261 -11.14 -4.96 16.60
CA ILE A 261 -9.93 -4.23 16.26
C ILE A 261 -9.17 -3.91 17.54
N ASP A 262 -7.95 -4.42 17.64
CA ASP A 262 -7.02 -4.05 18.70
C ASP A 262 -6.20 -2.83 18.26
N PHE A 263 -6.75 -1.64 18.42
CA PHE A 263 -6.09 -0.38 18.03
C PHE A 263 -4.71 -0.17 18.68
N LYS A 264 -4.46 -0.78 19.84
CA LYS A 264 -3.16 -0.70 20.52
C LYS A 264 -2.08 -1.51 19.82
N SER A 265 -2.48 -2.52 19.05
CA SER A 265 -1.58 -3.38 18.30
C SER A 265 -1.11 -2.75 16.98
N TYR A 266 -1.64 -1.59 16.57
CA TYR A 266 -1.19 -0.95 15.33
C TYR A 266 0.30 -0.63 15.40
N LYS A 267 1.04 -1.17 14.46
CA LYS A 267 2.49 -1.07 14.44
C LYS A 267 2.99 -0.62 13.07
N ILE A 268 3.98 0.26 13.09
CA ILE A 268 4.78 0.64 11.94
C ILE A 268 6.18 0.06 12.17
N TYR A 269 6.61 -0.82 11.28
CA TYR A 269 7.92 -1.47 11.36
C TYR A 269 8.97 -0.60 10.70
N GLN A 270 10.09 -0.36 11.40
CA GLN A 270 11.16 0.47 10.90
C GLN A 270 12.22 -0.37 10.19
N ASP A 271 12.85 0.23 9.18
CA ASP A 271 14.09 -0.24 8.52
C ASP A 271 14.11 -1.71 8.05
N LEU A 272 13.01 -2.18 7.47
CA LEU A 272 12.94 -3.51 6.85
C LEU A 272 13.48 -3.54 5.41
N GLY A 273 14.18 -2.49 4.97
CA GLY A 273 14.87 -2.46 3.68
C GLY A 273 14.08 -1.87 2.51
N SER A 274 12.86 -1.39 2.69
CA SER A 274 12.11 -0.58 1.73
C SER A 274 12.14 0.89 2.12
N ASP A 275 11.86 1.80 1.18
CA ASP A 275 11.54 3.20 1.46
C ASP A 275 10.14 3.35 2.06
N HIS A 276 9.28 2.34 1.93
CA HIS A 276 8.06 2.18 2.68
C HIS A 276 8.28 1.32 3.93
N ARG A 277 7.49 1.59 4.95
CA ARG A 277 7.44 0.83 6.19
C ARG A 277 6.27 -0.11 6.19
N ALA A 278 6.48 -1.34 6.63
CA ALA A 278 5.38 -2.25 6.86
C ALA A 278 4.48 -1.72 7.98
N ILE A 279 3.18 -1.87 7.79
CA ILE A 279 2.15 -1.53 8.78
C ILE A 279 1.32 -2.77 9.11
N SER A 280 0.90 -2.92 10.36
CA SER A 280 0.04 -4.03 10.78
C SER A 280 -0.95 -3.65 11.85
N ILE A 281 -2.01 -4.48 11.95
CA ILE A 281 -3.04 -4.41 12.98
C ILE A 281 -3.46 -5.82 13.38
N ASN A 282 -3.82 -6.02 14.65
CA ASN A 282 -4.43 -7.27 15.12
C ASN A 282 -5.95 -7.14 15.20
N LEU A 283 -6.64 -8.19 14.76
CA LEU A 283 -8.04 -8.46 15.05
C LEU A 283 -8.13 -9.56 16.09
N LYS A 284 -8.99 -9.33 17.11
CA LYS A 284 -9.30 -10.31 18.17
C LYS A 284 -10.20 -11.41 17.64
#